data_b8fb561216f29805e4ecd1f2f9e75b7d
#
_entry.id   b8fb561216f29805e4ecd1f2f9e75b7d
#
_cell.length_a   1.000
_cell.length_b   1.000
_cell.length_c   1.000
_cell.angle_alpha   90.00
_cell.angle_beta   90.00
_cell.angle_gamma   90.00
#
_symmetry.space_group_name_H-M   'P 1'
#
loop_
_entity.id
_entity.type
_entity.pdbx_description
1 polymer ?
#
loop_
_entity_poly.entity_id
_entity_poly.type
_entity_poly.pdbx_seq_one_letter_code
_entity_poly.pdbx_strand_id
1 'polypeptide(L)'
;MEEFRKLLDRFVEATAKEDGCLWYDFTMSGDVIHCREAYDGAEGLLAHADNVGPIIGEALGISDLLRLEIHAAKDDIEKLKEPLAELGPEYFEFQLGIGKP
;
A
#
# COMPACT_ATOMS: atom_id res chain seq x y z
N MET A 1 -6.97 2.07 19.14
CA MET A 1 -7.55 1.25 18.06
C MET A 1 -8.76 1.89 17.39
N GLU A 2 -9.64 2.51 18.16
CA GLU A 2 -10.79 3.22 17.59
C GLU A 2 -10.39 4.31 16.59
N GLU A 3 -9.38 5.09 16.94
CA GLU A 3 -8.89 6.13 16.03
C GLU A 3 -8.35 5.54 14.75
N PHE A 4 -7.67 4.39 14.83
CA PHE A 4 -7.12 3.75 13.67
C PHE A 4 -8.23 3.19 12.77
N ARG A 5 -9.32 2.66 13.36
CA ARG A 5 -10.46 2.16 12.59
C ARG A 5 -11.10 3.26 11.74
N LYS A 6 -11.16 4.47 12.26
CA LYS A 6 -11.67 5.61 11.49
C LYS A 6 -10.78 5.92 10.29
N LEU A 7 -9.47 5.74 10.45
CA LEU A 7 -8.54 5.91 9.34
C LEU A 7 -8.72 4.82 8.28
N LEU A 8 -9.02 3.58 8.70
CA LEU A 8 -9.28 2.50 7.74
C LEU A 8 -10.43 2.84 6.80
N ASP A 9 -11.52 3.40 7.35
CA ASP A 9 -12.66 3.84 6.53
C ASP A 9 -12.23 4.88 5.51
N ARG A 10 -11.41 5.83 5.91
CA ARG A 10 -10.90 6.87 5.02
C ARG A 10 -9.98 6.31 3.94
N PHE A 11 -9.11 5.36 4.29
CA PHE A 11 -8.26 4.70 3.31
C PHE A 11 -9.08 3.99 2.24
N VAL A 12 -10.07 3.22 2.66
CA VAL A 12 -10.91 2.46 1.72
C VAL A 12 -11.72 3.39 0.84
N GLU A 13 -12.31 4.43 1.43
CA GLU A 13 -13.11 5.39 0.68
C GLU A 13 -12.28 6.12 -0.37
N ALA A 14 -11.10 6.58 -0.01
CA ALA A 14 -10.22 7.27 -0.94
C ALA A 14 -9.73 6.32 -2.04
N THR A 15 -9.33 5.10 -1.66
CA THR A 15 -8.79 4.11 -2.60
C THR A 15 -9.83 3.62 -3.59
N ALA A 16 -11.09 3.55 -3.18
CA ALA A 16 -12.18 3.12 -4.07
C ALA A 16 -12.34 4.01 -5.31
N LYS A 17 -11.80 5.20 -5.27
CA LYS A 17 -11.87 6.16 -6.39
C LYS A 17 -10.71 6.01 -7.38
N GLU A 18 -9.76 5.13 -7.11
CA GLU A 18 -8.56 4.95 -7.93
C GLU A 18 -8.81 3.93 -9.04
N ASP A 19 -8.50 4.31 -10.27
CA ASP A 19 -8.64 3.41 -11.41
C ASP A 19 -7.56 2.33 -11.43
N GLY A 20 -6.39 2.61 -10.89
CA GLY A 20 -5.25 1.70 -10.92
C GLY A 20 -5.19 0.71 -9.78
N CYS A 21 -6.12 0.74 -8.84
CA CYS A 21 -6.16 -0.20 -7.73
C CYS A 21 -6.97 -1.44 -8.11
N LEU A 22 -6.35 -2.62 -8.03
CA LEU A 22 -6.99 -3.88 -8.37
C LEU A 22 -7.73 -4.50 -7.19
N TRP A 23 -7.14 -4.43 -6.00
CA TRP A 23 -7.85 -4.72 -4.75
C TRP A 23 -7.13 -4.07 -3.57
N TYR A 24 -7.87 -3.94 -2.48
CA TYR A 24 -7.38 -3.25 -1.30
C TYR A 24 -8.19 -3.70 -0.09
N ASP A 25 -7.55 -4.36 0.87
CA ASP A 25 -8.25 -4.78 2.08
C ASP A 25 -7.35 -4.73 3.31
N PHE A 26 -7.99 -4.67 4.46
CA PHE A 26 -7.30 -4.70 5.74
C PHE A 26 -7.71 -5.93 6.52
N THR A 27 -6.74 -6.57 7.16
CA THR A 27 -6.98 -7.65 8.10
C THR A 27 -6.29 -7.30 9.42
N MET A 28 -6.69 -7.96 10.49
CA MET A 28 -6.20 -7.63 11.82
C MET A 28 -5.88 -8.89 12.62
N SER A 29 -4.75 -8.85 13.33
CA SER A 29 -4.38 -9.88 14.29
C SER A 29 -3.93 -9.17 15.56
N GLY A 30 -4.76 -9.22 16.62
CA GLY A 30 -4.50 -8.46 17.84
C GLY A 30 -4.46 -6.97 17.54
N ASP A 31 -3.36 -6.33 17.85
CA ASP A 31 -3.15 -4.90 17.58
C ASP A 31 -2.33 -4.65 16.30
N VAL A 32 -2.10 -5.70 15.50
CA VAL A 32 -1.39 -5.60 14.23
C VAL A 32 -2.41 -5.55 13.09
N ILE A 33 -2.33 -4.52 12.28
CA ILE A 33 -3.18 -4.36 11.11
C ILE A 33 -2.34 -4.61 9.86
N HIS A 34 -2.86 -5.44 8.96
CA HIS A 34 -2.21 -5.79 7.71
C HIS A 34 -3.04 -5.28 6.53
N CYS A 35 -2.39 -4.58 5.63
CA CYS A 35 -3.03 -4.13 4.39
C CYS A 35 -2.53 -5.01 3.25
N ARG A 36 -3.47 -5.59 2.50
CA ARG A 36 -3.15 -6.32 1.27
C ARG A 36 -3.69 -5.49 0.11
N GLU A 37 -2.82 -5.24 -0.85
CA GLU A 37 -3.18 -4.34 -1.94
C GLU A 37 -2.49 -4.74 -3.23
N ALA A 38 -3.13 -4.47 -4.35
CA ALA A 38 -2.57 -4.72 -5.67
C ALA A 38 -2.93 -3.59 -6.62
N TYR A 39 -2.00 -3.25 -7.48
CA TYR A 39 -2.11 -2.11 -8.39
C TYR A 39 -1.73 -2.48 -9.81
N ASP A 40 -2.21 -1.69 -10.76
CA ASP A 40 -1.87 -1.83 -12.16
C ASP A 40 -0.55 -1.08 -12.40
N GLY A 41 0.57 -1.79 -12.19
CA GLY A 41 1.90 -1.25 -12.40
C GLY A 41 2.36 -0.23 -11.36
N ALA A 42 3.56 0.29 -11.55
CA ALA A 42 4.13 1.30 -10.66
C ALA A 42 3.29 2.58 -10.62
N GLU A 43 2.74 2.97 -11.76
CA GLU A 43 1.90 4.17 -11.87
C GLU A 43 0.67 4.09 -10.97
N GLY A 44 0.04 2.91 -10.91
CA GLY A 44 -1.11 2.69 -10.03
C GLY A 44 -0.76 2.84 -8.56
N LEU A 45 0.37 2.29 -8.16
CA LEU A 45 0.84 2.41 -6.78
C LEU A 45 1.23 3.85 -6.43
N LEU A 46 1.92 4.55 -7.34
CA LEU A 46 2.32 5.94 -7.11
C LEU A 46 1.11 6.86 -6.98
N ALA A 47 0.09 6.64 -7.83
CA ALA A 47 -1.15 7.40 -7.72
C ALA A 47 -1.84 7.16 -6.38
N HIS A 48 -1.82 5.91 -5.91
CA HIS A 48 -2.36 5.56 -4.59
C HIS A 48 -1.60 6.26 -3.48
N ALA A 49 -0.27 6.21 -3.49
CA ALA A 49 0.57 6.83 -2.47
C ALA A 49 0.29 8.34 -2.37
N ASP A 50 0.10 8.98 -3.51
CA ASP A 50 -0.24 10.39 -3.57
C ASP A 50 -1.63 10.66 -2.97
N ASN A 51 -2.59 9.84 -3.35
CA ASN A 51 -3.99 9.97 -2.93
C ASN A 51 -4.15 9.80 -1.42
N VAL A 52 -3.49 8.80 -0.82
CA VAL A 52 -3.65 8.50 0.60
C VAL A 52 -2.52 9.05 1.47
N GLY A 53 -1.56 9.76 0.89
CA GLY A 53 -0.42 10.32 1.61
C GLY A 53 -0.78 11.04 2.90
N PRO A 54 -1.76 11.96 2.89
CA PRO A 54 -2.18 12.64 4.12
C PRO A 54 -2.72 11.69 5.18
N ILE A 55 -3.43 10.63 4.77
CA ILE A 55 -3.98 9.65 5.70
C ILE A 55 -2.86 8.79 6.28
N ILE A 56 -1.86 8.43 5.45
CA ILE A 56 -0.68 7.71 5.92
C ILE A 56 0.04 8.52 7.01
N GLY A 57 0.18 9.83 6.80
CA GLY A 57 0.80 10.70 7.80
C GLY A 57 0.08 10.67 9.14
N GLU A 58 -1.25 10.70 9.11
CA GLU A 58 -2.05 10.59 10.33
C GLU A 58 -1.87 9.23 10.99
N ALA A 59 -1.88 8.16 10.19
CA ALA A 59 -1.73 6.80 10.71
C ALA A 59 -0.37 6.60 11.39
N LEU A 60 0.70 7.11 10.80
CA LEU A 60 2.04 7.01 11.38
C LEU A 60 2.19 7.83 12.66
N GLY A 61 1.32 8.80 12.89
CA GLY A 61 1.29 9.55 14.14
C GLY A 61 0.74 8.77 15.32
N ILE A 62 0.00 7.68 15.08
CA ILE A 62 -0.62 6.86 16.13
C ILE A 62 -0.27 5.38 16.02
N SER A 63 0.71 5.03 15.18
CA SER A 63 1.11 3.63 14.98
C SER A 63 2.54 3.57 14.45
N ASP A 64 3.09 2.37 14.44
CA ASP A 64 4.41 2.10 13.87
C ASP A 64 4.26 1.27 12.60
N LEU A 65 5.00 1.64 11.57
CA LEU A 65 5.09 0.84 10.36
C LEU A 65 6.05 -0.31 10.61
N LEU A 66 5.53 -1.52 10.76
CA LEU A 66 6.34 -2.69 11.09
C LEU A 66 7.06 -3.26 9.87
N ARG A 67 6.38 -3.26 8.71
CA ARG A 67 6.94 -3.84 7.50
C ARG A 67 6.20 -3.31 6.28
N LEU A 68 6.95 -3.05 5.23
CA LEU A 68 6.39 -2.70 3.93
C LEU A 68 7.12 -3.52 2.86
N GLU A 69 6.38 -4.35 2.14
CA GLU A 69 6.91 -5.18 1.05
C GLU A 69 6.27 -4.78 -0.26
N ILE A 70 7.08 -4.74 -1.30
CA ILE A 70 6.58 -4.49 -2.65
C ILE A 70 7.04 -5.62 -3.55
N HIS A 71 6.09 -6.34 -4.13
CA HIS A 71 6.32 -7.43 -5.05
C HIS A 71 5.95 -6.96 -6.45
N ALA A 72 6.90 -6.90 -7.35
CA ALA A 72 6.66 -6.33 -8.68
C ALA A 72 7.68 -6.80 -9.70
N ALA A 73 7.41 -6.51 -10.97
CA ALA A 73 8.37 -6.70 -12.03
C ALA A 73 9.55 -5.73 -11.85
N LYS A 74 10.71 -6.12 -12.35
CA LYS A 74 11.94 -5.33 -12.21
C LYS A 74 11.78 -3.88 -12.65
N ASP A 75 11.13 -3.66 -13.79
CA ASP A 75 10.95 -2.31 -14.33
C ASP A 75 10.09 -1.44 -13.42
N ASP A 76 9.05 -2.03 -12.82
CA ASP A 76 8.21 -1.30 -11.88
C ASP A 76 8.96 -0.97 -10.60
N ILE A 77 9.76 -1.90 -10.10
CA ILE A 77 10.59 -1.67 -8.90
C ILE A 77 11.53 -0.49 -9.13
N GLU A 78 12.17 -0.43 -10.31
CA GLU A 78 13.08 0.67 -10.64
C GLU A 78 12.38 2.03 -10.57
N LYS A 79 11.12 2.09 -10.99
CA LYS A 79 10.33 3.32 -10.95
C LYS A 79 9.91 3.71 -9.53
N LEU A 80 9.84 2.74 -8.62
CA LEU A 80 9.32 2.98 -7.27
C LEU A 80 10.42 3.35 -6.26
N LYS A 81 11.66 2.97 -6.50
CA LYS A 81 12.74 3.13 -5.52
C LYS A 81 12.93 4.55 -5.03
N GLU A 82 12.96 5.51 -5.94
CA GLU A 82 13.17 6.90 -5.56
C GLU A 82 11.94 7.52 -4.88
N PRO A 83 10.73 7.42 -5.48
CA PRO A 83 9.55 8.01 -4.86
C PRO A 83 9.20 7.45 -3.48
N LEU A 84 9.50 6.17 -3.22
CA LEU A 84 9.13 5.52 -1.97
C LEU A 84 10.29 5.34 -1.00
N ALA A 85 11.43 5.97 -1.27
CA ALA A 85 12.65 5.79 -0.47
C ALA A 85 12.46 6.07 1.02
N GLU A 86 11.67 7.08 1.37
CA GLU A 86 11.45 7.46 2.76
C GLU A 86 10.70 6.40 3.58
N LEU A 87 9.87 5.60 2.92
CA LEU A 87 9.13 4.53 3.60
C LEU A 87 9.97 3.28 3.80
N GLY A 88 11.10 3.17 3.13
CA GLY A 88 12.03 2.06 3.28
C GLY A 88 11.48 0.69 2.94
N PRO A 89 10.75 0.54 1.81
CA PRO A 89 10.17 -0.76 1.50
C PRO A 89 11.23 -1.80 1.14
N GLU A 90 10.87 -3.05 1.38
CA GLU A 90 11.65 -4.19 0.93
C GLU A 90 11.07 -4.64 -0.41
N TYR A 91 11.91 -4.78 -1.44
CA TYR A 91 11.46 -5.12 -2.78
C TYR A 91 11.70 -6.59 -3.10
N PHE A 92 10.69 -7.21 -3.69
CA PHE A 92 10.73 -8.59 -4.14
C PHE A 92 10.41 -8.63 -5.63
N GLU A 93 11.39 -8.99 -6.42
CA GLU A 93 11.22 -9.04 -7.87
C GLU A 93 10.44 -10.29 -8.27
N PHE A 94 9.37 -10.11 -9.05
CA PHE A 94 8.55 -11.22 -9.53
C PHE A 94 9.38 -12.20 -10.35
N GLN A 95 9.26 -13.48 -10.06
CA GLN A 95 9.96 -14.54 -10.79
C GLN A 95 9.01 -15.32 -11.68
N LEU A 96 8.01 -15.99 -11.08
CA LEU A 96 7.02 -16.73 -11.84
C LEU A 96 5.83 -17.05 -10.95
N GLY A 97 4.69 -17.29 -11.59
CA GLY A 97 3.48 -17.61 -10.86
C GLY A 97 2.28 -17.63 -11.78
N ILE A 98 1.11 -17.81 -11.18
CA ILE A 98 -0.17 -17.77 -11.88
C ILE A 98 -1.04 -16.71 -11.22
N GLY A 99 -1.55 -15.77 -12.03
CA GLY A 99 -2.53 -14.81 -11.58
C GLY A 99 -3.87 -15.09 -12.26
N LYS A 100 -4.95 -15.10 -11.51
CA LYS A 100 -6.30 -15.27 -12.05
C LYS A 100 -7.16 -14.10 -11.65
N PRO A 101 -7.91 -13.49 -12.60
CA PRO A 101 -8.80 -12.38 -12.27
C PRO A 101 -9.99 -12.82 -11.43
#